data_dc3a918b2ea9f80faa26d157a870a4aa
#
_entry.id   dc3a918b2ea9f80faa26d157a870a4aa
#
_cell.length_a   1.000
_cell.length_b   1.000
_cell.length_c   1.000
_cell.angle_alpha   90.00
_cell.angle_beta   90.00
_cell.angle_gamma   90.00
#
_symmetry.space_group_name_H-M   'P 1'
#
loop_
_entity.id
_entity.type
_entity.pdbx_description
1 polymer ?
#
loop_
_entity_poly.entity_id
_entity_poly.type
_entity_poly.pdbx_seq_one_letter_code
_entity_poly.pdbx_strand_id
1 'polypeptide(L)'
;REWEALKRDREARERAMSKRSGRQQAIDGVRAAKGYERAVAAALGRDGKALLGVPDGDAEGRYWTGAEAPAPVEDSLSAHVESCPAELRALLALVHVAQADDGRALEPGHALVTMAGQLRRWDGLVVRGEGSAEAARLEAENRFAELDQRLPALQDAATHANHTLDRAAEQLVNVQRDLIAAERELAGAADAERQALRALDQAEAARERLAARLE
;
A
#
# COMPACT_ATOMS: atom_id res chain seq x y z
N ARG A 1 8.31 -0.16 4.68
CA ARG A 1 8.37 -0.70 6.06
C ARG A 1 7.03 -1.31 6.49
N GLU A 2 5.91 -0.57 6.35
CA GLU A 2 4.56 -1.06 6.70
C GLU A 2 4.17 -2.30 5.89
N TRP A 3 4.36 -2.28 4.57
CA TRP A 3 4.10 -3.42 3.69
C TRP A 3 4.89 -4.67 4.09
N GLU A 4 6.18 -4.54 4.40
CA GLU A 4 7.02 -5.66 4.84
C GLU A 4 6.58 -6.23 6.19
N ALA A 5 6.08 -5.39 7.10
CA ALA A 5 5.54 -5.83 8.39
C ALA A 5 4.26 -6.64 8.17
N LEU A 6 3.33 -6.14 7.36
CA LEU A 6 2.08 -6.81 7.02
C LEU A 6 2.31 -8.11 6.25
N LYS A 7 3.28 -8.12 5.33
CA LYS A 7 3.67 -9.33 4.59
C LYS A 7 4.19 -10.41 5.54
N ARG A 8 5.08 -10.06 6.47
CA ARG A 8 5.60 -11.00 7.48
C ARG A 8 4.51 -11.55 8.39
N ASP A 9 3.58 -10.71 8.80
CA ASP A 9 2.45 -11.11 9.63
C ASP A 9 1.52 -12.06 8.87
N ARG A 10 1.21 -11.78 7.60
CA ARG A 10 0.45 -12.66 6.72
C ARG A 10 1.13 -14.02 6.54
N GLU A 11 2.42 -14.03 6.18
CA GLU A 11 3.19 -15.28 6.02
C GLU A 11 3.28 -16.09 7.33
N ALA A 12 3.36 -15.40 8.48
CA ALA A 12 3.33 -16.07 9.77
C ALA A 12 1.98 -16.75 10.05
N ARG A 13 0.87 -16.09 9.71
CA ARG A 13 -0.48 -16.66 9.80
C ARG A 13 -0.68 -17.82 8.84
N GLU A 14 -0.28 -17.69 7.60
CA GLU A 14 -0.36 -18.77 6.59
C GLU A 14 0.43 -20.01 7.05
N ARG A 15 1.62 -19.82 7.62
CA ARG A 15 2.43 -20.92 8.20
C ARG A 15 1.77 -21.54 9.43
N ALA A 16 1.13 -20.74 10.28
CA ALA A 16 0.40 -21.24 11.44
C ALA A 16 -0.85 -22.03 11.04
N MET A 17 -1.53 -21.61 9.95
CA MET A 17 -2.69 -22.31 9.39
C MET A 17 -2.29 -23.62 8.71
N SER A 18 -1.21 -23.63 7.95
CA SER A 18 -0.68 -24.85 7.31
C SER A 18 -0.29 -25.93 8.32
N LYS A 19 0.08 -25.56 9.55
CA LYS A 19 0.38 -26.48 10.65
C LYS A 19 -0.87 -27.03 11.37
N ARG A 20 -2.02 -26.36 11.23
CA ARG A 20 -3.31 -26.79 11.80
C ARG A 20 -4.09 -27.52 10.73
N SER A 21 -3.96 -28.85 10.68
CA SER A 21 -4.70 -29.76 9.80
C SER A 21 -5.65 -29.09 8.79
N GLY A 22 -5.23 -28.96 7.60
CA GLY A 22 -5.89 -28.86 6.27
C GLY A 22 -7.23 -28.17 6.09
N ARG A 23 -7.95 -27.70 7.11
CA ARG A 23 -9.26 -27.06 6.97
C ARG A 23 -9.16 -25.56 7.21
N GLN A 24 -9.67 -24.80 6.25
CA GLN A 24 -9.73 -23.36 6.25
C GLN A 24 -10.80 -22.85 7.22
N GLN A 25 -10.49 -21.86 8.05
CA GLN A 25 -11.49 -21.15 8.84
C GLN A 25 -12.36 -20.27 7.94
N ALA A 26 -13.63 -20.09 8.29
CA ALA A 26 -14.58 -19.35 7.49
C ALA A 26 -14.10 -17.90 7.17
N ILE A 27 -13.52 -17.23 8.17
CA ILE A 27 -13.01 -15.85 8.01
C ILE A 27 -11.82 -15.74 7.06
N ASP A 28 -11.05 -16.79 6.83
CA ASP A 28 -9.87 -16.76 5.97
C ASP A 28 -10.20 -16.54 4.50
N GLY A 29 -11.40 -16.92 4.09
CA GLY A 29 -11.92 -16.75 2.74
C GLY A 29 -12.75 -15.50 2.54
N VAL A 30 -12.91 -14.67 3.57
CA VAL A 30 -13.76 -13.47 3.51
C VAL A 30 -12.91 -12.23 3.24
N ARG A 31 -13.36 -11.44 2.25
CA ARG A 31 -12.84 -10.11 1.97
C ARG A 31 -13.97 -9.09 2.05
N ALA A 32 -13.93 -8.23 3.03
CA ALA A 32 -14.88 -7.15 3.20
C ALA A 32 -14.51 -5.96 2.30
N ALA A 33 -15.48 -5.24 1.79
CA ALA A 33 -15.25 -3.92 1.21
C ALA A 33 -14.71 -2.96 2.28
N LYS A 34 -13.90 -2.01 1.85
CA LYS A 34 -13.24 -1.03 2.73
C LYS A 34 -14.26 -0.27 3.59
N GLY A 35 -14.06 -0.29 4.89
CA GLY A 35 -14.94 0.31 5.89
C GLY A 35 -16.01 -0.62 6.46
N TYR A 36 -16.21 -1.81 5.88
CA TYR A 36 -17.19 -2.80 6.35
C TYR A 36 -16.56 -3.94 7.16
N GLU A 37 -15.27 -3.91 7.40
CA GLU A 37 -14.51 -4.96 8.08
C GLU A 37 -15.08 -5.27 9.47
N ARG A 38 -15.47 -4.23 10.22
CA ARG A 38 -16.07 -4.38 11.56
C ARG A 38 -17.47 -4.96 11.50
N ALA A 39 -18.27 -4.54 10.52
CA ALA A 39 -19.60 -5.08 10.32
C ALA A 39 -19.55 -6.58 9.96
N VAL A 40 -18.65 -6.96 9.05
CA VAL A 40 -18.42 -8.36 8.67
C VAL A 40 -17.92 -9.18 9.85
N ALA A 41 -16.92 -8.66 10.59
CA ALA A 41 -16.42 -9.34 11.78
C ALA A 41 -17.47 -9.54 12.87
N ALA A 42 -18.34 -8.54 13.08
CA ALA A 42 -19.46 -8.63 14.04
C ALA A 42 -20.52 -9.65 13.58
N ALA A 43 -20.83 -9.69 12.28
CA ALA A 43 -21.79 -10.66 11.71
C ALA A 43 -21.29 -12.11 11.86
N LEU A 44 -20.00 -12.35 11.65
CA LEU A 44 -19.39 -13.66 11.81
C LEU A 44 -19.15 -14.02 13.27
N GLY A 45 -18.81 -13.05 14.11
CA GLY A 45 -18.54 -13.24 15.53
C GLY A 45 -17.60 -14.43 15.79
N ARG A 46 -17.91 -15.25 16.77
CA ARG A 46 -17.16 -16.47 17.10
C ARG A 46 -17.18 -17.52 15.99
N ASP A 47 -18.21 -17.50 15.16
CA ASP A 47 -18.41 -18.49 14.11
C ASP A 47 -17.51 -18.22 12.89
N GLY A 48 -16.87 -17.05 12.81
CA GLY A 48 -15.80 -16.79 11.85
C GLY A 48 -14.60 -17.72 11.96
N LYS A 49 -14.37 -18.31 13.14
CA LYS A 49 -13.32 -19.33 13.38
C LYS A 49 -13.76 -20.75 13.09
N ALA A 50 -15.04 -20.98 12.78
CA ALA A 50 -15.54 -22.30 12.41
C ALA A 50 -14.90 -22.76 11.10
N LEU A 51 -14.75 -24.06 10.96
CA LEU A 51 -14.18 -24.69 9.77
C LEU A 51 -15.21 -24.76 8.65
N LEU A 52 -14.73 -24.71 7.41
CA LEU A 52 -15.58 -24.89 6.25
C LEU A 52 -15.75 -26.37 5.91
N GLY A 53 -16.94 -26.74 5.44
CA GLY A 53 -17.28 -28.07 4.99
C GLY A 53 -17.92 -28.97 6.04
N VAL A 54 -18.24 -30.17 5.61
CA VAL A 54 -18.87 -31.20 6.46
C VAL A 54 -17.81 -31.84 7.36
N PRO A 55 -18.08 -32.03 8.67
CA PRO A 55 -17.15 -32.73 9.57
C PRO A 55 -16.95 -34.20 9.15
N ASP A 56 -15.76 -34.72 9.37
CA ASP A 56 -15.44 -36.13 9.16
C ASP A 56 -15.90 -36.94 10.34
N GLY A 57 -16.81 -37.88 10.13
CA GLY A 57 -17.32 -38.76 11.18
C GLY A 57 -17.90 -37.98 12.38
N ASP A 58 -17.49 -38.34 13.61
CA ASP A 58 -17.95 -37.74 14.86
C ASP A 58 -17.06 -36.57 15.34
N ALA A 59 -16.38 -35.87 14.42
CA ALA A 59 -15.50 -34.76 14.76
C ALA A 59 -16.27 -33.61 15.46
N GLU A 60 -15.90 -33.36 16.72
CA GLU A 60 -16.45 -32.23 17.48
C GLU A 60 -15.95 -30.90 16.96
N GLY A 61 -16.80 -29.87 17.03
CA GLY A 61 -16.41 -28.51 16.62
C GLY A 61 -17.55 -27.71 16.01
N ARG A 62 -17.19 -26.55 15.45
CA ARG A 62 -18.10 -25.71 14.68
C ARG A 62 -17.75 -25.79 13.20
N TYR A 63 -18.75 -26.03 12.40
CA TYR A 63 -18.58 -26.20 10.96
C TYR A 63 -19.63 -25.42 10.18
N TRP A 64 -19.22 -24.75 9.14
CA TRP A 64 -20.08 -24.16 8.12
C TRP A 64 -20.27 -25.21 7.01
N THR A 65 -21.39 -25.86 7.01
CA THR A 65 -21.70 -26.90 5.99
C THR A 65 -22.36 -26.32 4.73
N GLY A 66 -22.73 -25.03 4.79
CA GLY A 66 -23.44 -24.34 3.72
C GLY A 66 -24.95 -24.54 3.77
N ALA A 67 -25.66 -23.58 3.21
CA ALA A 67 -27.08 -23.63 2.93
C ALA A 67 -27.36 -22.88 1.63
N GLU A 68 -28.51 -23.16 1.01
CA GLU A 68 -28.98 -22.35 -0.11
C GLU A 68 -29.18 -20.92 0.37
N ALA A 69 -28.56 -19.96 -0.34
CA ALA A 69 -28.65 -18.56 0.03
C ALA A 69 -30.05 -18.00 -0.35
N PRO A 70 -30.79 -17.43 0.61
CA PRO A 70 -32.03 -16.74 0.32
C PRO A 70 -31.77 -15.46 -0.48
N ALA A 71 -32.85 -14.84 -0.98
CA ALA A 71 -32.73 -13.51 -1.58
C ALA A 71 -32.15 -12.54 -0.54
N PRO A 72 -31.15 -11.72 -0.89
CA PRO A 72 -30.58 -10.76 0.01
C PRO A 72 -31.63 -9.76 0.50
N VAL A 73 -31.57 -9.42 1.78
CA VAL A 73 -32.41 -8.36 2.35
C VAL A 73 -32.00 -6.99 1.80
N GLU A 74 -32.88 -6.01 1.93
CA GLU A 74 -32.51 -4.61 1.66
C GLU A 74 -31.36 -4.21 2.59
N ASP A 75 -30.39 -3.47 2.06
CA ASP A 75 -29.13 -3.14 2.76
C ASP A 75 -28.34 -4.36 3.25
N SER A 76 -28.36 -5.45 2.51
CA SER A 76 -27.65 -6.69 2.88
C SER A 76 -26.14 -6.50 2.97
N LEU A 77 -25.55 -7.06 4.03
CA LEU A 77 -24.09 -7.13 4.19
C LEU A 77 -23.40 -7.86 3.03
N SER A 78 -24.11 -8.78 2.35
CA SER A 78 -23.57 -9.51 1.19
C SER A 78 -23.13 -8.58 0.03
N ALA A 79 -23.76 -7.40 -0.12
CA ALA A 79 -23.40 -6.39 -1.11
C ALA A 79 -22.05 -5.69 -0.80
N HIS A 80 -21.58 -5.81 0.43
CA HIS A 80 -20.34 -5.17 0.93
C HIS A 80 -19.23 -6.18 1.24
N VAL A 81 -19.34 -7.37 0.67
CA VAL A 81 -18.32 -8.42 0.74
C VAL A 81 -17.85 -8.74 -0.66
N GLU A 82 -16.56 -8.48 -0.94
CA GLU A 82 -15.95 -8.70 -2.26
C GLU A 82 -15.80 -10.18 -2.59
N SER A 83 -15.46 -10.98 -1.58
CA SER A 83 -15.42 -12.45 -1.69
C SER A 83 -15.76 -13.11 -0.37
N CYS A 84 -16.46 -14.24 -0.42
CA CYS A 84 -16.69 -15.09 0.73
C CYS A 84 -16.87 -16.56 0.30
N PRO A 85 -16.58 -17.51 1.22
CA PRO A 85 -16.95 -18.89 1.05
C PRO A 85 -18.45 -19.07 0.76
N ALA A 86 -18.78 -20.05 -0.06
CA ALA A 86 -20.17 -20.32 -0.44
C ALA A 86 -21.06 -20.60 0.78
N GLU A 87 -20.48 -21.21 1.81
CA GLU A 87 -21.12 -21.62 3.05
C GLU A 87 -21.62 -20.44 3.88
N LEU A 88 -21.04 -19.25 3.70
CA LEU A 88 -21.42 -18.03 4.43
C LEU A 88 -22.47 -17.17 3.72
N ARG A 89 -22.75 -17.46 2.46
CA ARG A 89 -23.67 -16.60 1.64
C ARG A 89 -25.05 -16.49 2.23
N ALA A 90 -25.59 -17.58 2.77
CA ALA A 90 -26.92 -17.58 3.39
C ALA A 90 -26.97 -16.68 4.63
N LEU A 91 -25.94 -16.71 5.46
CA LEU A 91 -25.83 -15.83 6.61
C LEU A 91 -25.79 -14.36 6.16
N LEU A 92 -24.85 -14.03 5.29
CA LEU A 92 -24.59 -12.64 4.87
C LEU A 92 -25.79 -12.03 4.13
N ALA A 93 -26.58 -12.83 3.44
CA ALA A 93 -27.78 -12.38 2.74
C ALA A 93 -28.86 -11.85 3.70
N LEU A 94 -28.93 -12.38 4.93
CA LEU A 94 -29.95 -12.03 5.93
C LEU A 94 -29.48 -10.99 6.97
N VAL A 95 -28.31 -10.42 6.79
CA VAL A 95 -27.74 -9.41 7.69
C VAL A 95 -27.89 -8.03 7.08
N HIS A 96 -28.67 -7.17 7.71
CA HIS A 96 -28.79 -5.75 7.36
C HIS A 96 -27.56 -4.97 7.84
N VAL A 97 -27.17 -3.95 7.10
CA VAL A 97 -26.12 -3.00 7.49
C VAL A 97 -26.71 -1.63 7.74
N ALA A 98 -26.29 -0.99 8.83
CA ALA A 98 -26.68 0.38 9.15
C ALA A 98 -25.52 1.16 9.78
N GLN A 99 -25.58 2.49 9.74
CA GLN A 99 -24.60 3.33 10.45
C GLN A 99 -24.73 3.18 11.97
N ALA A 100 -25.96 3.09 12.46
CA ALA A 100 -26.29 2.86 13.86
C ALA A 100 -27.53 1.97 13.94
N ASP A 101 -27.75 1.33 15.08
CA ASP A 101 -28.96 0.55 15.33
C ASP A 101 -30.17 1.51 15.50
N ASP A 102 -31.09 1.43 14.57
CA ASP A 102 -32.31 2.25 14.52
C ASP A 102 -33.51 1.64 15.27
N GLY A 103 -33.31 0.48 15.90
CA GLY A 103 -34.33 -0.23 16.65
C GLY A 103 -35.42 -0.87 15.80
N ARG A 104 -35.29 -0.92 14.46
CA ARG A 104 -36.29 -1.56 13.57
C ARG A 104 -36.56 -3.00 14.00
N ALA A 105 -37.78 -3.47 13.78
CA ALA A 105 -38.12 -4.87 13.93
C ALA A 105 -37.37 -5.70 12.86
N LEU A 106 -36.85 -6.83 13.28
CA LEU A 106 -36.14 -7.78 12.41
C LEU A 106 -37.02 -9.03 12.27
N GLU A 107 -37.12 -9.53 11.06
CA GLU A 107 -37.80 -10.79 10.77
C GLU A 107 -37.01 -11.99 11.31
N PRO A 108 -37.65 -13.12 11.59
CA PRO A 108 -36.99 -14.33 12.02
C PRO A 108 -35.83 -14.73 11.09
N GLY A 109 -34.67 -14.97 11.69
CA GLY A 109 -33.43 -15.28 10.94
C GLY A 109 -32.60 -14.05 10.55
N HIS A 110 -33.15 -12.85 10.62
CA HIS A 110 -32.42 -11.62 10.26
C HIS A 110 -31.56 -11.11 11.42
N ALA A 111 -30.53 -10.38 11.04
CA ALA A 111 -29.71 -9.61 11.97
C ALA A 111 -29.42 -8.23 11.39
N LEU A 112 -29.05 -7.29 12.25
CA LEU A 112 -28.56 -5.96 11.87
C LEU A 112 -27.17 -5.78 12.44
N VAL A 113 -26.23 -5.35 11.60
CA VAL A 113 -24.89 -4.95 12.02
C VAL A 113 -24.68 -3.47 11.75
N THR A 114 -23.93 -2.82 12.63
CA THR A 114 -23.54 -1.43 12.44
C THR A 114 -22.10 -1.35 11.90
N MET A 115 -21.77 -0.23 11.25
CA MET A 115 -20.39 0.07 10.82
C MET A 115 -19.41 0.09 12.00
N ALA A 116 -19.88 0.36 13.21
CA ALA A 116 -19.06 0.31 14.44
C ALA A 116 -18.82 -1.13 14.95
N GLY A 117 -19.42 -2.15 14.34
CA GLY A 117 -19.25 -3.55 14.74
C GLY A 117 -20.18 -4.00 15.87
N GLN A 118 -21.36 -3.41 15.99
CA GLN A 118 -22.42 -3.92 16.86
C GLN A 118 -23.35 -4.84 16.07
N LEU A 119 -23.81 -5.91 16.69
CA LEU A 119 -24.76 -6.85 16.12
C LEU A 119 -26.03 -6.87 16.97
N ARG A 120 -27.19 -6.84 16.33
CA ARG A 120 -28.49 -7.20 16.95
C ARG A 120 -29.19 -8.22 16.07
N ARG A 121 -29.70 -9.26 16.70
CA ARG A 121 -30.47 -10.33 16.05
C ARG A 121 -31.97 -10.16 16.31
N TRP A 122 -32.72 -10.80 15.45
CA TRP A 122 -34.20 -10.83 15.54
C TRP A 122 -34.74 -11.37 16.88
N ASP A 123 -33.99 -12.31 17.52
CA ASP A 123 -34.33 -12.93 18.79
C ASP A 123 -33.92 -12.10 20.03
N GLY A 124 -33.50 -10.86 19.83
CA GLY A 124 -33.14 -9.93 20.90
C GLY A 124 -31.69 -10.03 21.38
N LEU A 125 -30.84 -10.93 20.80
CA LEU A 125 -29.43 -10.94 21.12
C LEU A 125 -28.75 -9.65 20.62
N VAL A 126 -28.06 -8.97 21.52
CA VAL A 126 -27.22 -7.81 21.20
C VAL A 126 -25.77 -8.12 21.57
N VAL A 127 -24.87 -7.91 20.60
CA VAL A 127 -23.43 -8.12 20.78
C VAL A 127 -22.72 -6.81 20.53
N ARG A 128 -21.80 -6.45 21.43
CA ARG A 128 -20.96 -5.25 21.31
C ARG A 128 -19.52 -5.59 21.65
N GLY A 129 -18.59 -5.09 20.81
CA GLY A 129 -17.16 -5.27 21.06
C GLY A 129 -16.61 -6.68 20.79
N GLU A 130 -17.43 -7.63 20.30
CA GLU A 130 -16.91 -8.89 19.77
C GLU A 130 -16.36 -8.69 18.35
N GLY A 131 -15.41 -9.54 17.94
CA GLY A 131 -14.84 -9.51 16.59
C GLY A 131 -13.80 -8.44 16.36
N SER A 132 -13.32 -7.75 17.40
CA SER A 132 -12.28 -6.70 17.21
C SER A 132 -10.98 -7.22 16.62
N ALA A 133 -10.57 -8.44 17.01
CA ALA A 133 -9.38 -9.09 16.44
C ALA A 133 -9.61 -9.54 15.00
N GLU A 134 -10.80 -10.03 14.69
CA GLU A 134 -11.23 -10.40 13.35
C GLU A 134 -11.36 -9.18 12.45
N ALA A 135 -11.92 -8.07 12.95
CA ALA A 135 -11.98 -6.80 12.25
C ALA A 135 -10.59 -6.26 11.93
N ALA A 136 -9.70 -6.21 12.92
CA ALA A 136 -8.32 -5.78 12.73
C ALA A 136 -7.58 -6.65 11.68
N ARG A 137 -7.92 -7.93 11.62
CA ARG A 137 -7.38 -8.83 10.61
C ARG A 137 -7.87 -8.47 9.21
N LEU A 138 -9.16 -8.26 9.01
CA LEU A 138 -9.74 -7.87 7.73
C LEU A 138 -9.22 -6.50 7.28
N GLU A 139 -9.12 -5.53 8.20
CA GLU A 139 -8.51 -4.23 7.95
C GLU A 139 -7.04 -4.38 7.50
N ALA A 140 -6.27 -5.26 8.14
CA ALA A 140 -4.87 -5.52 7.75
C ALA A 140 -4.77 -6.20 6.38
N GLU A 141 -5.66 -7.13 6.04
CA GLU A 141 -5.70 -7.76 4.72
C GLU A 141 -6.04 -6.74 3.61
N ASN A 142 -7.03 -5.88 3.83
CA ASN A 142 -7.39 -4.81 2.92
C ASN A 142 -6.22 -3.81 2.76
N ARG A 143 -5.57 -3.44 3.86
CA ARG A 143 -4.41 -2.57 3.83
C ARG A 143 -3.23 -3.20 3.08
N PHE A 144 -3.00 -4.49 3.29
CA PHE A 144 -1.99 -5.22 2.55
C PHE A 144 -2.26 -5.20 1.04
N ALA A 145 -3.50 -5.50 0.64
CA ALA A 145 -3.89 -5.49 -0.78
C ALA A 145 -3.72 -4.10 -1.42
N GLU A 146 -4.11 -3.03 -0.71
CA GLU A 146 -3.90 -1.64 -1.16
C GLU A 146 -2.41 -1.32 -1.36
N LEU A 147 -1.57 -1.70 -0.40
CA LEU A 147 -0.12 -1.46 -0.47
C LEU A 147 0.54 -2.30 -1.56
N ASP A 148 0.11 -3.55 -1.73
CA ASP A 148 0.63 -4.45 -2.77
C ASP A 148 0.34 -3.92 -4.17
N GLN A 149 -0.84 -3.35 -4.39
CA GLN A 149 -1.20 -2.69 -5.66
C GLN A 149 -0.37 -1.42 -5.93
N ARG A 150 0.00 -0.67 -4.89
CA ARG A 150 0.77 0.58 -5.02
C ARG A 150 2.28 0.37 -5.11
N LEU A 151 2.77 -0.75 -4.61
CA LEU A 151 4.19 -1.03 -4.48
C LEU A 151 4.95 -0.97 -5.82
N PRO A 152 4.48 -1.57 -6.93
CA PRO A 152 5.17 -1.51 -8.22
C PRO A 152 5.37 -0.07 -8.70
N ALA A 153 4.32 0.75 -8.67
CA ALA A 153 4.41 2.14 -9.10
C ALA A 153 5.39 2.97 -8.25
N LEU A 154 5.46 2.70 -6.94
CA LEU A 154 6.43 3.35 -6.05
C LEU A 154 7.86 2.89 -6.31
N GLN A 155 8.05 1.61 -6.63
CA GLN A 155 9.36 1.07 -7.02
C GLN A 155 9.85 1.69 -8.33
N ASP A 156 8.98 1.79 -9.34
CA ASP A 156 9.29 2.43 -10.61
C ASP A 156 9.65 3.90 -10.43
N ALA A 157 8.87 4.63 -9.63
CA ALA A 157 9.14 6.02 -9.31
C ALA A 157 10.48 6.21 -8.58
N ALA A 158 10.79 5.33 -7.62
CA ALA A 158 12.06 5.35 -6.90
C ALA A 158 13.24 5.05 -7.83
N THR A 159 13.10 4.07 -8.72
CA THR A 159 14.11 3.73 -9.72
C THR A 159 14.35 4.90 -10.68
N HIS A 160 13.29 5.52 -11.18
CA HIS A 160 13.39 6.69 -12.06
C HIS A 160 14.07 7.87 -11.36
N ALA A 161 13.71 8.14 -10.11
CA ALA A 161 14.34 9.19 -9.30
C ALA A 161 15.84 8.96 -9.09
N ASN A 162 16.24 7.73 -8.81
CA ASN A 162 17.65 7.35 -8.69
C ASN A 162 18.42 7.57 -9.99
N HIS A 163 17.88 7.12 -11.13
CA HIS A 163 18.51 7.37 -12.43
C HIS A 163 18.63 8.86 -12.77
N THR A 164 17.63 9.66 -12.37
CA THR A 164 17.69 11.12 -12.58
C THR A 164 18.77 11.75 -11.71
N LEU A 165 18.92 11.31 -10.48
CA LEU A 165 19.96 11.75 -9.55
C LEU A 165 21.37 11.39 -10.07
N ASP A 166 21.54 10.15 -10.53
CA ASP A 166 22.81 9.70 -11.09
C ASP A 166 23.24 10.54 -12.32
N ARG A 167 22.29 10.79 -13.24
CA ARG A 167 22.55 11.66 -14.41
C ARG A 167 22.91 13.09 -14.00
N ALA A 168 22.20 13.63 -13.00
CA ALA A 168 22.50 14.99 -12.51
C ALA A 168 23.89 15.05 -11.86
N ALA A 169 24.27 14.01 -11.13
CA ALA A 169 25.61 13.90 -10.54
C ALA A 169 26.72 13.82 -11.62
N GLU A 170 26.51 13.01 -12.66
CA GLU A 170 27.44 12.93 -13.80
C GLU A 170 27.56 14.28 -14.52
N GLN A 171 26.44 14.96 -14.78
CA GLN A 171 26.45 16.29 -15.39
C GLN A 171 27.21 17.30 -14.54
N LEU A 172 27.02 17.29 -13.21
CA LEU A 172 27.75 18.17 -12.31
C LEU A 172 29.26 17.96 -12.41
N VAL A 173 29.72 16.71 -12.41
CA VAL A 173 31.16 16.38 -12.58
C VAL A 173 31.69 16.88 -13.92
N ASN A 174 30.93 16.70 -15.01
CA ASN A 174 31.33 17.18 -16.32
C ASN A 174 31.44 18.71 -16.35
N VAL A 175 30.42 19.42 -15.84
CA VAL A 175 30.44 20.91 -15.79
C VAL A 175 31.60 21.42 -14.93
N GLN A 176 31.89 20.77 -13.81
CA GLN A 176 33.06 21.13 -12.97
C GLN A 176 34.37 20.97 -13.71
N ARG A 177 34.51 19.86 -14.45
CA ARG A 177 35.71 19.64 -15.28
C ARG A 177 35.85 20.68 -16.38
N ASP A 178 34.76 20.98 -17.07
CA ASP A 178 34.76 21.96 -18.17
C ASP A 178 35.04 23.37 -17.65
N LEU A 179 34.52 23.71 -16.45
CA LEU A 179 34.85 24.97 -15.76
C LEU A 179 36.35 25.09 -15.51
N ILE A 180 36.95 24.07 -14.94
CA ILE A 180 38.40 24.06 -14.69
C ILE A 180 39.23 24.19 -16.00
N ALA A 181 38.77 23.56 -17.07
CA ALA A 181 39.42 23.69 -18.37
C ALA A 181 39.30 25.11 -18.91
N ALA A 182 38.10 25.72 -18.87
CA ALA A 182 37.87 27.10 -19.28
C ALA A 182 38.68 28.11 -18.45
N GLU A 183 38.78 27.93 -17.14
CA GLU A 183 39.63 28.77 -16.27
C GLU A 183 41.10 28.71 -16.67
N ARG A 184 41.63 27.53 -17.02
CA ARG A 184 43.02 27.36 -17.50
C ARG A 184 43.25 28.03 -18.85
N GLU A 185 42.29 27.90 -19.77
CA GLU A 185 42.36 28.55 -21.09
C GLU A 185 42.31 30.07 -20.93
N LEU A 186 41.47 30.58 -20.06
CA LEU A 186 41.37 32.02 -19.76
C LEU A 186 42.70 32.55 -19.18
N ALA A 187 43.28 31.83 -18.21
CA ALA A 187 44.57 32.18 -17.62
C ALA A 187 45.68 32.19 -18.70
N GLY A 188 45.72 31.18 -19.58
CA GLY A 188 46.67 31.10 -20.70
C GLY A 188 46.50 32.23 -21.69
N ALA A 189 45.26 32.57 -22.04
CA ALA A 189 44.95 33.70 -22.94
C ALA A 189 45.39 35.06 -22.35
N ALA A 190 45.14 35.28 -21.05
CA ALA A 190 45.60 36.48 -20.35
C ALA A 190 47.13 36.59 -20.26
N ASP A 191 47.81 35.45 -20.08
CA ASP A 191 49.28 35.45 -20.14
C ASP A 191 49.81 35.76 -21.52
N ALA A 192 49.22 35.17 -22.57
CA ALA A 192 49.58 35.46 -23.96
C ALA A 192 49.35 36.92 -24.33
N GLU A 193 48.21 37.50 -23.90
CA GLU A 193 47.93 38.93 -24.07
C GLU A 193 49.03 39.84 -23.43
N ARG A 194 49.35 39.51 -22.15
CA ARG A 194 50.43 40.25 -21.44
C ARG A 194 51.77 40.15 -22.15
N GLN A 195 52.13 39.00 -22.71
CA GLN A 195 53.34 38.81 -23.46
C GLN A 195 53.32 39.60 -24.78
N ALA A 196 52.20 39.60 -25.52
CA ALA A 196 52.02 40.35 -26.74
C ALA A 196 52.13 41.87 -26.50
N LEU A 197 51.52 42.39 -25.45
CA LEU A 197 51.64 43.79 -25.07
C LEU A 197 53.10 44.18 -24.76
N ARG A 198 53.85 43.38 -23.99
CA ARG A 198 55.25 43.63 -23.73
C ARG A 198 56.11 43.61 -25.01
N ALA A 199 55.80 42.70 -25.91
CA ALA A 199 56.51 42.63 -27.17
C ALA A 199 56.23 43.86 -28.05
N LEU A 200 54.99 44.36 -28.05
CA LEU A 200 54.59 45.57 -28.73
C LEU A 200 55.35 46.79 -28.16
N ASP A 201 55.34 46.98 -26.84
CA ASP A 201 56.09 48.09 -26.17
C ASP A 201 57.58 48.07 -26.51
N GLN A 202 58.20 46.85 -26.54
CA GLN A 202 59.61 46.69 -26.92
C GLN A 202 59.85 47.08 -28.38
N ALA A 203 58.96 46.68 -29.28
CA ALA A 203 59.07 47.00 -30.70
C ALA A 203 58.91 48.49 -30.96
N GLU A 204 57.94 49.13 -30.27
CA GLU A 204 57.76 50.60 -30.32
C GLU A 204 58.96 51.37 -29.81
N ALA A 205 59.50 50.96 -28.66
CA ALA A 205 60.74 51.58 -28.12
C ALA A 205 61.94 51.37 -29.02
N ALA A 206 62.06 50.22 -29.70
CA ALA A 206 63.12 49.97 -30.68
C ALA A 206 62.94 50.82 -31.94
N ARG A 207 61.73 50.99 -32.42
CA ARG A 207 61.41 51.88 -33.55
C ARG A 207 61.79 53.35 -33.23
N GLU A 208 61.41 53.85 -32.09
CA GLU A 208 61.77 55.20 -31.62
C GLU A 208 63.29 55.43 -31.55
N ARG A 209 64.01 54.45 -30.97
CA ARG A 209 65.49 54.50 -30.95
C ARG A 209 66.14 54.52 -32.30
N LEU A 210 65.57 53.74 -33.27
CA LEU A 210 66.05 53.77 -34.65
C LEU A 210 65.72 55.10 -35.31
N ALA A 211 64.52 55.65 -35.17
CA ALA A 211 64.15 56.94 -35.68
C ALA A 211 65.06 58.07 -35.17
N ALA A 212 65.35 58.11 -33.84
CA ALA A 212 66.28 59.05 -33.24
C ALA A 212 67.75 58.92 -33.70
N ARG A 213 68.13 57.80 -34.33
CA ARG A 213 69.49 57.63 -34.92
C ARG A 213 69.59 58.07 -36.36
N LEU A 214 68.50 58.31 -37.04
CA LEU A 214 68.43 58.70 -38.44
C LEU A 214 68.26 60.22 -38.62
N GLU A 215 67.94 60.91 -37.51
CA GLU A 215 68.04 62.39 -37.39
C GLU A 215 69.49 62.83 -37.04
#